data_1c01f0d7b4ebee1e4f5df78041df291e
#
_entry.id   1c01f0d7b4ebee1e4f5df78041df291e
#
_cell.length_a   1.000
_cell.length_b   1.000
_cell.length_c   1.000
_cell.angle_alpha   90.00
_cell.angle_beta   90.00
_cell.angle_gamma   90.00
#
_symmetry.space_group_name_H-M   'P 1'
#
loop_
_entity.id
_entity.type
_entity.pdbx_description
1 polymer ?
#
loop_
_entity_poly.entity_id
_entity_poly.type
_entity_poly.pdbx_seq_one_letter_code
_entity_poly.pdbx_strand_id
1 'polypeptide(L)'
;MSKQFWNPSFHIEPRQGWLNDPNGLCQFRGRYHAYYQYAPNWPTDELKYWGHVVSDDLISWEDLGVALAPDIQLDRSGVFSGCTWVDKGGAPDGGDLMRVFYTGNVVDTFDDERVDWGREANQIMATSENGLHFSPKKALLTNADYPTSCTLHVR
;
A
#
# COMPACT_ATOMS: atom_id res chain seq x y z
N MET A 1 21.22 -0.69 30.18
CA MET A 1 20.31 0.46 30.30
C MET A 1 19.35 0.37 29.13
N SER A 2 18.10 -0.02 29.39
CA SER A 2 17.06 -0.06 28.37
C SER A 2 16.79 1.39 27.93
N LYS A 3 17.01 1.70 26.66
CA LYS A 3 16.52 2.94 26.08
C LYS A 3 15.00 2.89 26.14
N GLN A 4 14.43 3.62 27.07
CA GLN A 4 13.00 3.86 27.15
C GLN A 4 12.71 4.83 25.99
N PHE A 5 12.32 4.29 24.84
CA PHE A 5 11.85 5.10 23.74
C PHE A 5 10.48 5.66 24.13
N TRP A 6 10.26 6.90 23.75
CA TRP A 6 8.96 7.56 23.85
C TRP A 6 8.06 6.97 22.77
N ASN A 7 7.53 5.78 22.98
CA ASN A 7 6.56 5.18 22.09
C ASN A 7 5.19 5.74 22.42
N PRO A 8 4.51 6.38 21.48
CA PRO A 8 3.12 6.79 21.65
C PRO A 8 2.26 5.56 21.95
N SER A 9 1.31 5.69 22.90
CA SER A 9 0.52 4.54 23.32
C SER A 9 -0.66 4.21 22.39
N PHE A 10 -0.95 5.07 21.40
CA PHE A 10 -2.09 4.93 20.49
C PHE A 10 -1.82 5.39 19.04
N HIS A 11 -0.58 5.63 18.70
CA HIS A 11 -0.18 5.88 17.30
C HIS A 11 0.18 4.57 16.60
N ILE A 12 -0.06 4.53 15.30
CA ILE A 12 0.41 3.44 14.46
C ILE A 12 1.92 3.60 14.27
N GLU A 13 2.69 2.62 14.74
CA GLU A 13 4.14 2.57 14.58
C GLU A 13 4.54 1.21 14.05
N PRO A 14 5.46 1.12 13.06
CA PRO A 14 5.98 -0.16 12.62
C PRO A 14 6.96 -0.71 13.66
N ARG A 15 7.03 -2.03 13.80
CA ARG A 15 7.99 -2.69 14.70
C ARG A 15 9.44 -2.44 14.33
N GLN A 16 9.68 -2.19 13.05
CA GLN A 16 10.99 -1.86 12.48
C GLN A 16 10.80 -1.13 11.15
N GLY A 17 11.88 -0.51 10.65
CA GLY A 17 11.86 0.14 9.35
C GLY A 17 11.24 1.52 9.37
N TRP A 18 10.66 1.93 8.25
CA TRP A 18 10.13 3.27 8.02
C TRP A 18 8.65 3.21 7.63
N LEU A 19 7.85 4.06 8.28
CA LEU A 19 6.44 4.29 7.97
C LEU A 19 6.27 5.73 7.48
N ASN A 20 5.55 5.89 6.36
CA ASN A 20 5.05 7.18 5.88
C ASN A 20 3.63 6.99 5.33
N ASP A 21 3.09 7.94 4.63
CA ASP A 21 1.79 7.97 3.93
C ASP A 21 0.75 6.95 4.41
N PRO A 22 -0.07 7.26 5.41
CA PRO A 22 -1.28 6.48 5.66
C PRO A 22 -2.16 6.48 4.41
N ASN A 23 -2.64 5.32 4.01
CA ASN A 23 -3.46 5.17 2.81
C ASN A 23 -4.44 4.01 2.95
N GLY A 24 -5.34 3.84 2.00
CA GLY A 24 -6.28 2.74 1.96
C GLY A 24 -7.19 2.61 3.20
N LEU A 25 -7.51 3.72 3.88
CA LEU A 25 -8.31 3.71 5.09
C LEU A 25 -9.75 3.29 4.79
N CYS A 26 -10.26 2.28 5.49
CA CYS A 26 -11.64 1.82 5.31
C CYS A 26 -12.19 1.12 6.56
N GLN A 27 -13.51 0.97 6.59
CA GLN A 27 -14.17 0.03 7.51
C GLN A 27 -14.67 -1.17 6.70
N PHE A 28 -14.23 -2.35 7.07
CA PHE A 28 -14.59 -3.58 6.38
C PHE A 28 -14.84 -4.71 7.39
N ARG A 29 -15.95 -5.43 7.23
CA ARG A 29 -16.35 -6.52 8.12
C ARG A 29 -16.33 -6.17 9.62
N GLY A 30 -16.74 -4.92 9.93
CA GLY A 30 -16.86 -4.43 11.30
C GLY A 30 -15.56 -3.91 11.92
N ARG A 31 -14.42 -4.02 11.24
CA ARG A 31 -13.13 -3.51 11.70
C ARG A 31 -12.67 -2.31 10.89
N TYR A 32 -11.89 -1.46 11.50
CA TYR A 32 -11.17 -0.38 10.82
C TYR A 32 -9.86 -0.92 10.28
N HIS A 33 -9.58 -0.67 9.01
CA HIS A 33 -8.34 -1.03 8.34
C HIS A 33 -7.58 0.24 7.99
N ALA A 34 -6.30 0.27 8.31
CA ALA A 34 -5.38 1.31 7.88
C ALA A 34 -4.16 0.65 7.24
N TYR A 35 -3.85 1.11 6.03
CA TYR A 35 -2.62 0.75 5.36
C TYR A 35 -1.68 1.95 5.37
N TYR A 36 -0.39 1.69 5.13
CA TYR A 36 0.62 2.73 5.11
C TYR A 36 1.78 2.33 4.21
N GLN A 37 2.47 3.32 3.68
CA GLN A 37 3.74 3.10 3.00
C GLN A 37 4.75 2.57 4.00
N TYR A 38 5.38 1.45 3.68
CA TYR A 38 6.26 0.72 4.58
C TYR A 38 7.54 0.31 3.89
N ALA A 39 8.68 0.67 4.47
CA ALA A 39 10.00 0.18 4.08
C ALA A 39 10.60 -0.64 5.24
N PRO A 40 10.40 -1.97 5.26
CA PRO A 40 10.78 -2.81 6.39
C PRO A 40 12.28 -2.87 6.64
N ASN A 41 13.09 -2.65 5.61
CA ASN A 41 14.54 -2.76 5.66
C ASN A 41 15.25 -1.40 5.75
N TRP A 42 14.49 -0.31 5.96
CA TRP A 42 15.10 1.01 6.14
C TRP A 42 16.14 1.01 7.28
N PRO A 43 17.30 1.68 7.16
CA PRO A 43 17.74 2.51 6.02
C PRO A 43 18.53 1.74 4.94
N THR A 44 18.63 0.42 5.01
CA THR A 44 19.43 -0.39 4.10
C THR A 44 18.77 -0.52 2.72
N ASP A 45 17.44 -0.55 2.70
CA ASP A 45 16.63 -0.66 1.49
C ASP A 45 15.37 0.22 1.67
N GLU A 46 15.06 1.01 0.64
CA GLU A 46 13.92 1.92 0.62
C GLU A 46 12.70 1.36 -0.12
N LEU A 47 12.76 0.09 -0.55
CA LEU A 47 11.68 -0.54 -1.29
C LEU A 47 10.36 -0.45 -0.53
N LYS A 48 9.32 0.06 -1.21
CA LYS A 48 8.03 0.34 -0.59
C LYS A 48 7.06 -0.82 -0.74
N TYR A 49 6.44 -1.14 0.38
CA TYR A 49 5.36 -2.09 0.58
C TYR A 49 4.14 -1.34 1.13
N TRP A 50 3.01 -2.01 1.23
CA TRP A 50 1.94 -1.58 2.13
C TRP A 50 2.00 -2.39 3.41
N GLY A 51 2.21 -1.71 4.55
CA GLY A 51 1.93 -2.25 5.88
C GLY A 51 0.45 -2.19 6.17
N HIS A 52 -0.03 -3.00 7.11
CA HIS A 52 -1.43 -3.13 7.44
C HIS A 52 -1.64 -3.25 8.94
N VAL A 53 -2.51 -2.43 9.47
CA VAL A 53 -3.01 -2.53 10.83
C VAL A 53 -4.52 -2.51 10.83
N VAL A 54 -5.12 -3.14 11.86
CA VAL A 54 -6.57 -3.16 12.04
C VAL A 54 -6.93 -2.77 13.47
N SER A 55 -8.13 -2.20 13.64
CA SER A 55 -8.63 -1.78 14.94
C SER A 55 -10.14 -2.00 15.04
N ASP A 56 -10.62 -2.24 16.27
CA ASP A 56 -12.05 -2.27 16.57
C ASP A 56 -12.54 -0.93 17.17
N ASP A 57 -11.62 -0.09 17.66
CA ASP A 57 -11.92 1.11 18.44
C ASP A 57 -11.20 2.39 17.95
N LEU A 58 -10.34 2.32 16.94
CA LEU A 58 -9.46 3.39 16.43
C LEU A 58 -8.38 3.87 17.44
N ILE A 59 -8.22 3.17 18.55
CA ILE A 59 -7.25 3.49 19.59
C ILE A 59 -6.20 2.38 19.68
N SER A 60 -6.67 1.15 19.73
CA SER A 60 -5.82 -0.05 19.82
C SER A 60 -5.66 -0.66 18.43
N TRP A 61 -4.42 -0.79 17.97
CA TRP A 61 -4.12 -1.30 16.63
C TRP A 61 -3.37 -2.62 16.68
N GLU A 62 -3.85 -3.58 15.94
CA GLU A 62 -3.20 -4.86 15.69
C GLU A 62 -2.38 -4.78 14.40
N ASP A 63 -1.07 -5.03 14.50
CA ASP A 63 -0.16 -5.06 13.34
C ASP A 63 -0.24 -6.42 12.64
N LEU A 64 -0.68 -6.41 11.40
CA LEU A 64 -0.80 -7.59 10.54
C LEU A 64 0.40 -7.75 9.59
N GLY A 65 1.36 -6.83 9.64
CA GLY A 65 2.56 -6.85 8.80
C GLY A 65 2.32 -6.35 7.39
N VAL A 66 2.93 -6.99 6.40
CA VAL A 66 2.85 -6.59 4.99
C VAL A 66 1.57 -7.11 4.35
N ALA A 67 0.78 -6.21 3.77
CA ALA A 67 -0.41 -6.53 2.97
C ALA A 67 -0.11 -6.67 1.48
N LEU A 68 0.68 -5.76 0.93
CA LEU A 68 1.06 -5.76 -0.49
C LEU A 68 2.58 -5.61 -0.61
N ALA A 69 3.19 -6.51 -1.35
CA ALA A 69 4.61 -6.51 -1.68
C ALA A 69 4.83 -6.20 -3.17
N PRO A 70 5.98 -5.66 -3.59
CA PRO A 70 6.33 -5.48 -5.00
C PRO A 70 6.74 -6.82 -5.61
N ASP A 71 5.77 -7.60 -6.07
CA ASP A 71 5.94 -9.00 -6.51
C ASP A 71 5.54 -9.24 -7.97
N ILE A 72 5.18 -8.18 -8.72
CA ILE A 72 4.95 -8.23 -10.16
C ILE A 72 5.87 -7.24 -10.91
N GLN A 73 6.04 -7.42 -12.21
CA GLN A 73 6.91 -6.55 -13.02
C GLN A 73 6.48 -5.08 -12.99
N LEU A 74 5.18 -4.80 -12.88
CA LEU A 74 4.63 -3.45 -12.92
C LEU A 74 4.73 -2.70 -11.59
N ASP A 75 5.21 -3.34 -10.53
CA ASP A 75 5.45 -2.72 -9.21
C ASP A 75 6.82 -3.09 -8.61
N ARG A 76 7.75 -3.59 -9.42
CA ARG A 76 9.05 -4.11 -8.94
C ARG A 76 9.91 -3.10 -8.18
N SER A 77 9.67 -1.81 -8.38
CA SER A 77 10.38 -0.72 -7.67
C SER A 77 9.54 -0.11 -6.55
N GLY A 78 8.41 -0.74 -6.17
CA GLY A 78 7.63 -0.39 -5.01
C GLY A 78 6.12 -0.34 -5.24
N VAL A 79 5.40 -0.66 -4.18
CA VAL A 79 3.95 -0.49 -4.06
C VAL A 79 3.71 0.86 -3.42
N PHE A 80 3.33 1.87 -4.22
CA PHE A 80 3.15 3.24 -3.77
C PHE A 80 1.71 3.48 -3.26
N SER A 81 1.49 4.64 -2.66
CA SER A 81 0.22 5.01 -2.04
C SER A 81 -0.98 4.89 -2.98
N GLY A 82 -2.14 4.68 -2.39
CA GLY A 82 -3.38 4.51 -3.12
C GLY A 82 -4.59 4.58 -2.19
N CYS A 83 -5.67 3.92 -2.56
CA CYS A 83 -6.91 3.95 -1.81
C CYS A 83 -7.57 2.57 -1.74
N THR A 84 -8.54 2.46 -0.84
CA THR A 84 -9.39 1.28 -0.69
C THR A 84 -10.84 1.67 -0.88
N TRP A 85 -11.59 0.84 -1.58
CA TRP A 85 -13.04 0.96 -1.72
C TRP A 85 -13.71 -0.35 -1.31
N VAL A 86 -14.75 -0.23 -0.47
CA VAL A 86 -15.59 -1.36 -0.09
C VAL A 86 -16.78 -1.42 -1.03
N ASP A 87 -16.76 -2.39 -1.92
CA ASP A 87 -17.80 -2.68 -2.90
C ASP A 87 -18.89 -3.52 -2.23
N LYS A 88 -20.03 -2.89 -1.94
CA LYS A 88 -21.15 -3.54 -1.25
C LYS A 88 -21.81 -4.57 -2.15
N GLY A 89 -21.84 -5.82 -1.69
CA GLY A 89 -22.38 -6.92 -2.48
C GLY A 89 -21.49 -7.34 -3.66
N GLY A 90 -20.25 -6.87 -3.72
CA GLY A 90 -19.33 -7.11 -4.84
C GLY A 90 -18.59 -8.44 -4.81
N ALA A 91 -18.70 -9.19 -3.71
CA ALA A 91 -18.13 -10.54 -3.61
C ALA A 91 -19.00 -11.59 -4.34
N PRO A 92 -18.42 -12.70 -4.82
CA PRO A 92 -19.16 -13.74 -5.54
C PRO A 92 -20.32 -14.39 -4.74
N ASP A 93 -20.23 -14.38 -3.43
CA ASP A 93 -21.26 -14.87 -2.51
C ASP A 93 -22.33 -13.80 -2.16
N GLY A 94 -22.23 -12.59 -2.75
CA GLY A 94 -23.08 -11.44 -2.47
C GLY A 94 -22.68 -10.65 -1.23
N GLY A 95 -21.57 -10.99 -0.58
CA GLY A 95 -20.99 -10.23 0.51
C GLY A 95 -20.22 -8.97 0.02
N ASP A 96 -19.69 -8.22 0.96
CA ASP A 96 -18.85 -7.05 0.63
C ASP A 96 -17.48 -7.50 0.11
N LEU A 97 -16.95 -6.78 -0.88
CA LEU A 97 -15.63 -6.99 -1.45
C LEU A 97 -14.76 -5.75 -1.22
N MET A 98 -13.59 -5.93 -0.63
CA MET A 98 -12.60 -4.88 -0.54
C MET A 98 -11.81 -4.82 -1.86
N ARG A 99 -11.71 -3.62 -2.45
CA ARG A 99 -10.86 -3.33 -3.61
C ARG A 99 -9.79 -2.34 -3.18
N VAL A 100 -8.54 -2.69 -3.41
CA VAL A 100 -7.40 -1.80 -3.20
C VAL A 100 -6.89 -1.34 -4.56
N PHE A 101 -6.65 -0.04 -4.69
CA PHE A 101 -6.06 0.58 -5.88
C PHE A 101 -4.78 1.25 -5.45
N TYR A 102 -3.70 1.03 -6.17
CA TYR A 102 -2.41 1.59 -5.83
C TYR A 102 -1.56 1.86 -7.07
N THR A 103 -0.50 2.64 -6.88
CA THR A 103 0.48 2.88 -7.92
C THR A 103 1.62 1.87 -7.82
N GLY A 104 1.73 1.00 -8.83
CA GLY A 104 2.90 0.17 -9.03
C GLY A 104 4.00 0.99 -9.67
N ASN A 105 5.14 1.09 -8.99
CA ASN A 105 6.26 1.90 -9.44
C ASN A 105 7.34 1.03 -10.08
N VAL A 106 7.85 1.50 -11.23
CA VAL A 106 8.98 0.91 -11.93
C VAL A 106 9.99 2.01 -12.22
N VAL A 107 11.25 1.78 -11.84
CA VAL A 107 12.36 2.68 -12.11
C VAL A 107 13.44 1.88 -12.81
N ASP A 108 13.74 2.23 -14.05
CA ASP A 108 14.79 1.58 -14.85
C ASP A 108 16.14 2.29 -14.73
N THR A 109 16.12 3.60 -14.52
CA THR A 109 17.33 4.41 -14.34
C THR A 109 17.08 5.47 -13.26
N PHE A 110 17.96 5.54 -12.27
CA PHE A 110 18.01 6.69 -11.36
C PHE A 110 18.79 7.81 -12.03
N ASP A 111 18.11 8.91 -12.34
CA ASP A 111 18.74 10.19 -12.63
C ASP A 111 18.52 11.06 -11.39
N ASP A 112 19.60 11.32 -10.63
CA ASP A 112 19.58 12.09 -9.39
C ASP A 112 19.07 13.53 -9.57
N GLU A 113 19.11 14.05 -10.80
CA GLU A 113 18.66 15.42 -11.08
C GLU A 113 17.16 15.52 -11.42
N ARG A 114 16.50 14.39 -11.75
CA ARG A 114 15.10 14.39 -12.19
C ARG A 114 14.34 13.15 -11.66
N VAL A 115 13.82 13.27 -10.47
CA VAL A 115 13.10 12.22 -9.73
C VAL A 115 11.98 11.53 -10.55
N ASP A 116 11.47 12.21 -11.58
CA ASP A 116 10.36 11.71 -12.40
C ASP A 116 10.78 11.09 -13.75
N TRP A 117 12.06 11.14 -14.11
CA TRP A 117 12.53 10.58 -15.37
C TRP A 117 12.89 9.11 -15.22
N GLY A 118 12.46 8.29 -16.20
CA GLY A 118 12.66 6.84 -16.17
C GLY A 118 11.75 6.10 -15.20
N ARG A 119 10.74 6.77 -14.64
CA ARG A 119 9.75 6.16 -13.78
C ARG A 119 8.47 5.82 -14.53
N GLU A 120 8.00 4.59 -14.40
CA GLU A 120 6.65 4.20 -14.77
C GLU A 120 5.76 4.14 -13.53
N ALA A 121 4.56 4.69 -13.65
CA ALA A 121 3.54 4.66 -12.62
C ALA A 121 2.32 3.91 -13.15
N ASN A 122 2.18 2.65 -12.77
CA ASN A 122 1.12 1.76 -13.22
C ASN A 122 -0.03 1.74 -12.22
N GLN A 123 -1.27 1.85 -12.68
CA GLN A 123 -2.43 1.75 -11.82
C GLN A 123 -2.83 0.29 -11.67
N ILE A 124 -2.79 -0.21 -10.46
CA ILE A 124 -2.98 -1.63 -10.15
C ILE A 124 -4.10 -1.79 -9.13
N MET A 125 -4.86 -2.86 -9.28
CA MET A 125 -5.93 -3.24 -8.36
C MET A 125 -5.71 -4.67 -7.88
N ALA A 126 -6.05 -4.90 -6.60
CA ALA A 126 -6.28 -6.23 -6.05
C ALA A 126 -7.58 -6.22 -5.22
N THR A 127 -8.14 -7.38 -4.94
CA THR A 127 -9.38 -7.52 -4.19
C THR A 127 -9.20 -8.44 -3.00
N SER A 128 -10.02 -8.26 -1.97
CA SER A 128 -10.03 -9.14 -0.81
C SER A 128 -11.45 -9.34 -0.29
N GLU A 129 -11.82 -10.59 -0.05
CA GLU A 129 -13.10 -10.95 0.57
C GLU A 129 -13.02 -10.91 2.10
N ASN A 130 -11.85 -11.00 2.68
CA ASN A 130 -11.66 -11.05 4.14
C ASN A 130 -10.84 -9.88 4.72
N GLY A 131 -10.31 -8.99 3.88
CA GLY A 131 -9.47 -7.87 4.28
C GLY A 131 -8.02 -8.25 4.63
N LEU A 132 -7.66 -9.53 4.53
CA LEU A 132 -6.36 -10.06 4.96
C LEU A 132 -5.55 -10.63 3.79
N HIS A 133 -6.20 -11.33 2.89
CA HIS A 133 -5.57 -11.95 1.73
C HIS A 133 -6.09 -11.30 0.45
N PHE A 134 -5.18 -10.94 -0.42
CA PHE A 134 -5.48 -10.27 -1.67
C PHE A 134 -5.41 -11.22 -2.86
N SER A 135 -6.29 -11.01 -3.82
CA SER A 135 -6.26 -11.68 -5.13
C SER A 135 -4.96 -11.38 -5.89
N PRO A 136 -4.67 -12.13 -6.96
CA PRO A 136 -3.67 -11.70 -7.92
C PRO A 136 -3.91 -10.26 -8.37
N LYS A 137 -2.84 -9.51 -8.52
CA LYS A 137 -2.83 -8.11 -8.92
C LYS A 137 -3.24 -7.97 -10.39
N LYS A 138 -4.04 -6.94 -10.68
CA LYS A 138 -4.51 -6.63 -12.02
C LYS A 138 -4.11 -5.20 -12.39
N ALA A 139 -3.34 -5.05 -13.46
CA ALA A 139 -3.11 -3.73 -14.05
C ALA A 139 -4.40 -3.19 -14.65
N LEU A 140 -4.71 -1.95 -14.35
CA LEU A 140 -5.83 -1.20 -14.90
C LEU A 140 -5.37 -0.24 -15.99
N LEU A 141 -4.27 0.48 -15.73
CA LEU A 141 -3.64 1.43 -16.64
C LEU A 141 -2.13 1.33 -16.48
N THR A 142 -1.42 1.45 -17.58
CA THR A 142 0.04 1.45 -17.60
C THR A 142 0.56 2.67 -18.35
N ASN A 143 1.85 2.95 -18.25
CA ASN A 143 2.46 4.03 -19.03
C ASN A 143 2.31 3.83 -20.54
N ALA A 144 2.10 2.60 -21.03
CA ALA A 144 1.85 2.33 -22.43
C ALA A 144 0.49 2.85 -22.91
N ASP A 145 -0.47 3.03 -22.00
CA ASP A 145 -1.81 3.56 -22.30
C ASP A 145 -1.80 5.09 -22.45
N TYR A 146 -0.72 5.77 -22.01
CA TYR A 146 -0.57 7.21 -22.04
C TYR A 146 0.77 7.59 -22.69
N PRO A 147 0.77 8.05 -23.94
CA PRO A 147 2.01 8.51 -24.57
C PRO A 147 2.51 9.78 -23.89
N THR A 148 3.70 9.69 -23.33
CA THR A 148 4.59 10.76 -22.88
C THR A 148 4.20 11.56 -21.63
N SER A 149 5.09 11.57 -20.66
CA SER A 149 5.25 12.55 -19.56
C SER A 149 4.19 12.63 -18.47
N CYS A 150 3.22 11.73 -18.40
CA CYS A 150 2.25 11.75 -17.31
C CYS A 150 2.61 10.72 -16.25
N THR A 151 3.16 11.18 -15.14
CA THR A 151 3.30 10.35 -13.94
C THR A 151 1.92 10.22 -13.29
N LEU A 152 1.26 9.08 -13.48
CA LEU A 152 -0.04 8.81 -12.87
C LEU A 152 0.15 8.37 -11.41
N HIS A 153 -0.19 9.25 -10.47
CA HIS A 153 -0.33 8.85 -9.08
C HIS A 153 -1.81 8.76 -8.71
N VAL A 154 -2.23 7.63 -8.16
CA VAL A 154 -3.49 7.55 -7.41
C VAL A 154 -3.22 8.14 -6.03
N ARG A 155 -3.86 9.24 -5.72
CA ARG A 155 -3.87 9.83 -4.37
C ARG A 155 -5.23 9.62 -3.71
#